data_bb0c8dd274c62a0089a70b0628b2f817
#
_entry.id   bb0c8dd274c62a0089a70b0628b2f817
#
_cell.length_a   1.000
_cell.length_b   1.000
_cell.length_c   1.000
_cell.angle_alpha   90.00
_cell.angle_beta   90.00
_cell.angle_gamma   90.00
#
_symmetry.space_group_name_H-M   'P 1'
#
loop_
_entity.id
_entity.type
_entity.pdbx_description
1 polymer ?
#
loop_
_entity_poly.entity_id
_entity_poly.type
_entity_poly.pdbx_seq_one_letter_code
_entity_poly.pdbx_strand_id
1 'polypeptide(L)'
;MSILVTLLGLLVCTTISTVFSKKWSNIPLAIYQIVLGIILSILPFKFSFSFNPEIFVICIIAPLLFSEGQNVSRKELLELRKPILLLAFGLVLITVFAGGIFIHFLIPGMPLSVSFALAAVISPTDLVAVKSITQGLNFPKNMMSILEGESLLNDAAGVVAFKVAVLATVTGVFSIEEAGIQFMITAFGGIIVGSILGYIIIKIRLSLHKWNLEEIPMVIVIQIMTPLFVYFVAE
;
A
#
# COMPACT_ATOMS: atom_id res chain seq x y z
N MET A 1 -9.60 -24.35 11.92
CA MET A 1 -8.43 -24.40 12.84
C MET A 1 -7.14 -23.89 12.19
N SER A 2 -7.00 -24.00 10.87
CA SER A 2 -5.79 -23.57 10.14
C SER A 2 -5.52 -22.05 10.14
N ILE A 3 -6.53 -21.21 9.95
CA ILE A 3 -6.35 -19.74 9.84
C ILE A 3 -5.85 -19.13 11.16
N LEU A 4 -6.44 -19.54 12.30
CA LEU A 4 -6.03 -19.04 13.60
C LEU A 4 -4.59 -19.43 13.93
N VAL A 5 -4.20 -20.67 13.67
CA VAL A 5 -2.82 -21.16 13.88
C VAL A 5 -1.84 -20.39 12.98
N THR A 6 -2.22 -20.13 11.74
CA THR A 6 -1.39 -19.36 10.82
C THR A 6 -1.22 -17.91 11.28
N LEU A 7 -2.31 -17.24 11.70
CA LEU A 7 -2.24 -15.87 12.23
C LEU A 7 -1.39 -15.80 13.49
N LEU A 8 -1.56 -16.75 14.44
CA LEU A 8 -0.72 -16.83 15.63
C LEU A 8 0.75 -17.08 15.27
N GLY A 9 1.02 -17.96 14.32
CA GLY A 9 2.38 -18.20 13.82
C GLY A 9 3.02 -16.95 13.22
N LEU A 10 2.28 -16.19 12.42
CA LEU A 10 2.74 -14.91 11.85
C LEU A 10 3.02 -13.88 12.95
N LEU A 11 2.14 -13.76 13.96
CA LEU A 11 2.35 -12.85 15.09
C LEU A 11 3.59 -13.24 15.92
N VAL A 12 3.83 -14.52 16.15
CA VAL A 12 5.04 -15.01 16.82
C VAL A 12 6.28 -14.67 15.99
N CYS A 13 6.24 -14.89 14.68
CA CYS A 13 7.35 -14.59 13.78
C CYS A 13 7.66 -13.08 13.71
N THR A 14 6.65 -12.23 13.65
CA THR A 14 6.86 -10.76 13.68
C THR A 14 7.44 -10.32 15.02
N THR A 15 7.01 -10.93 16.14
CA THR A 15 7.57 -10.62 17.47
C THR A 15 9.03 -11.06 17.56
N ILE A 16 9.36 -12.27 17.13
CA ILE A 16 10.74 -12.79 17.10
C ILE A 16 11.61 -11.89 16.21
N SER A 17 11.16 -11.56 14.99
CA SER A 17 11.87 -10.67 14.07
C SER A 17 12.18 -9.32 14.70
N THR A 18 11.21 -8.74 15.41
CA THR A 18 11.37 -7.46 16.10
C THR A 18 12.42 -7.52 17.19
N VAL A 19 12.46 -8.61 17.96
CA VAL A 19 13.49 -8.82 19.01
C VAL A 19 14.87 -8.94 18.37
N PHE A 20 15.01 -9.71 17.30
CA PHE A 20 16.29 -9.85 16.59
C PHE A 20 16.75 -8.53 15.96
N SER A 21 15.86 -7.79 15.32
CA SER A 21 16.16 -6.48 14.73
C SER A 21 16.62 -5.45 15.79
N LYS A 22 16.06 -5.48 17.00
CA LYS A 22 16.52 -4.62 18.10
C LYS A 22 17.89 -5.03 18.64
N LYS A 23 18.21 -6.32 18.64
CA LYS A 23 19.49 -6.83 19.15
C LYS A 23 20.64 -6.60 18.14
N TRP A 24 20.34 -6.72 16.85
CA TRP A 24 21.30 -6.51 15.76
C TRP A 24 20.74 -5.44 14.81
N SER A 25 20.90 -4.18 15.18
CA SER A 25 20.32 -3.02 14.50
C SER A 25 20.86 -2.74 13.08
N ASN A 26 21.87 -3.48 12.62
CA ASN A 26 22.50 -3.26 11.31
C ASN A 26 21.68 -3.86 10.15
N ILE A 27 20.66 -4.67 10.43
CA ILE A 27 19.84 -5.33 9.40
C ILE A 27 18.40 -4.84 9.56
N PRO A 28 17.76 -4.38 8.47
CA PRO A 28 16.35 -3.99 8.48
C PRO A 28 15.42 -5.11 8.95
N LEU A 29 14.36 -4.75 9.68
CA LEU A 29 13.38 -5.70 10.22
C LEU A 29 12.78 -6.60 9.14
N ALA A 30 12.50 -6.04 7.96
CA ALA A 30 11.94 -6.78 6.83
C ALA A 30 12.80 -7.98 6.42
N ILE A 31 14.13 -7.86 6.48
CA ILE A 31 15.04 -8.98 6.12
C ILE A 31 14.89 -10.12 7.12
N TYR A 32 14.78 -9.82 8.44
CA TYR A 32 14.54 -10.86 9.44
C TYR A 32 13.21 -11.58 9.22
N GLN A 33 12.15 -10.84 8.82
CA GLN A 33 10.84 -11.41 8.52
C GLN A 33 10.88 -12.32 7.29
N ILE A 34 11.57 -11.91 6.22
CA ILE A 34 11.76 -12.72 5.01
C ILE A 34 12.53 -14.01 5.35
N VAL A 35 13.65 -13.90 6.06
CA VAL A 35 14.46 -15.07 6.43
C VAL A 35 13.67 -16.04 7.29
N LEU A 36 12.93 -15.55 8.28
CA LEU A 36 12.06 -16.40 9.10
C LEU A 36 10.95 -17.05 8.28
N GLY A 37 10.35 -16.33 7.35
CA GLY A 37 9.35 -16.87 6.42
C GLY A 37 9.92 -18.02 5.55
N ILE A 38 11.14 -17.84 5.03
CA ILE A 38 11.84 -18.90 4.27
C ILE A 38 12.09 -20.12 5.18
N ILE A 39 12.60 -19.93 6.39
CA ILE A 39 12.86 -21.02 7.33
C ILE A 39 11.56 -21.79 7.62
N LEU A 40 10.46 -21.09 7.89
CA LEU A 40 9.16 -21.72 8.14
C LEU A 40 8.64 -22.50 6.92
N SER A 41 8.89 -21.99 5.70
CA SER A 41 8.48 -22.67 4.47
C SER A 41 9.21 -23.99 4.23
N ILE A 42 10.45 -24.13 4.71
CA ILE A 42 11.25 -25.34 4.60
C ILE A 42 10.89 -26.39 5.66
N LEU A 43 10.32 -25.96 6.80
CA LEU A 43 9.93 -26.88 7.86
C LEU A 43 8.73 -27.74 7.43
N PRO A 44 8.65 -29.00 7.85
CA PRO A 44 7.61 -29.95 7.43
C PRO A 44 6.22 -29.64 8.01
N PHE A 45 6.02 -28.46 8.57
CA PHE A 45 4.72 -27.98 9.00
C PHE A 45 3.91 -27.59 7.76
N LYS A 46 2.87 -28.35 7.44
CA LYS A 46 1.91 -27.99 6.37
C LYS A 46 1.09 -26.77 6.80
N PHE A 47 1.69 -25.60 6.73
CA PHE A 47 0.93 -24.35 6.81
C PHE A 47 0.23 -24.16 5.44
N SER A 48 -0.97 -24.75 5.31
CA SER A 48 -1.82 -24.46 4.14
C SER A 48 -2.52 -23.12 4.39
N PHE A 49 -1.97 -22.07 3.86
CA PHE A 49 -2.60 -20.76 3.87
C PHE A 49 -3.45 -20.62 2.60
N SER A 50 -4.76 -20.70 2.74
CA SER A 50 -5.65 -20.28 1.66
C SER A 50 -5.67 -18.75 1.64
N PHE A 51 -4.84 -18.16 0.79
CA PHE A 51 -4.78 -16.73 0.59
C PHE A 51 -6.04 -16.26 -0.15
N ASN A 52 -6.86 -15.45 0.51
CA ASN A 52 -7.96 -14.74 -0.13
C ASN A 52 -7.49 -13.30 -0.41
N PRO A 53 -7.31 -12.91 -1.69
CA PRO A 53 -6.82 -11.58 -2.05
C PRO A 53 -7.72 -10.45 -1.55
N GLU A 54 -9.05 -10.62 -1.58
CA GLU A 54 -10.00 -9.60 -1.13
C GLU A 54 -9.87 -9.33 0.37
N ILE A 55 -9.84 -10.40 1.19
CA ILE A 55 -9.65 -10.26 2.63
C ILE A 55 -8.30 -9.61 2.95
N PHE A 56 -7.25 -9.94 2.19
CA PHE A 56 -5.93 -9.34 2.36
C PHE A 56 -5.95 -7.84 2.09
N VAL A 57 -6.55 -7.41 0.99
CA VAL A 57 -6.64 -5.99 0.63
C VAL A 57 -7.46 -5.23 1.66
N ILE A 58 -8.63 -5.74 2.05
CA ILE A 58 -9.51 -5.07 3.02
C ILE A 58 -8.86 -5.00 4.40
N CYS A 59 -8.34 -6.12 4.91
CA CYS A 59 -7.90 -6.21 6.31
C CYS A 59 -6.46 -5.75 6.55
N ILE A 60 -5.62 -5.70 5.52
CA ILE A 60 -4.20 -5.37 5.65
C ILE A 60 -3.86 -4.12 4.86
N ILE A 61 -4.12 -4.11 3.55
CA ILE A 61 -3.69 -2.99 2.69
C ILE A 61 -4.45 -1.70 3.01
N ALA A 62 -5.79 -1.75 3.14
CA ALA A 62 -6.57 -0.55 3.40
C ALA A 62 -6.24 0.12 4.75
N PRO A 63 -6.12 -0.61 5.89
CA PRO A 63 -5.63 -0.03 7.14
C PRO A 63 -4.20 0.48 7.09
N LEU A 64 -3.30 -0.18 6.34
CA LEU A 64 -1.91 0.25 6.16
C LEU A 64 -1.85 1.61 5.47
N LEU A 65 -2.47 1.74 4.29
CA LEU A 65 -2.54 2.99 3.54
C LEU A 65 -3.21 4.13 4.34
N PHE A 66 -4.25 3.80 5.10
CA PHE A 66 -4.89 4.76 5.99
C PHE A 66 -3.96 5.25 7.10
N SER A 67 -3.19 4.35 7.73
CA SER A 67 -2.21 4.69 8.76
C SER A 67 -1.08 5.57 8.20
N GLU A 68 -0.58 5.27 7.02
CA GLU A 68 0.42 6.08 6.33
C GLU A 68 -0.11 7.47 6.03
N GLY A 69 -1.35 7.56 5.50
CA GLY A 69 -1.99 8.84 5.21
C GLY A 69 -2.20 9.74 6.43
N GLN A 70 -2.33 9.16 7.64
CA GLN A 70 -2.43 9.94 8.88
C GLN A 70 -1.10 10.55 9.32
N ASN A 71 0.01 9.94 8.96
CA ASN A 71 1.34 10.38 9.38
C ASN A 71 1.89 11.53 8.52
N VAL A 72 1.34 11.73 7.33
CA VAL A 72 1.82 12.78 6.41
C VAL A 72 1.28 14.16 6.79
N SER A 73 2.18 15.14 6.86
CA SER A 73 1.83 16.54 7.15
C SER A 73 1.06 17.15 5.98
N ARG A 74 -0.21 17.54 6.22
CA ARG A 74 -1.07 18.19 5.20
C ARG A 74 -0.46 19.47 4.64
N LYS A 75 0.22 20.26 5.49
CA LYS A 75 0.85 21.51 5.10
C LYS A 75 1.99 21.25 4.10
N GLU A 76 2.88 20.32 4.43
CA GLU A 76 4.01 19.96 3.57
C GLU A 76 3.55 19.32 2.25
N LEU A 77 2.51 18.48 2.32
CA LEU A 77 1.90 17.86 1.13
C LEU A 77 1.34 18.91 0.15
N LEU A 78 0.70 19.98 0.67
CA LEU A 78 0.19 21.08 -0.15
C LEU A 78 1.30 21.98 -0.69
N GLU A 79 2.32 22.29 0.12
CA GLU A 79 3.47 23.10 -0.29
C GLU A 79 4.33 22.39 -1.35
N LEU A 80 4.52 21.08 -1.21
CA LEU A 80 5.36 20.25 -2.08
C LEU A 80 4.55 19.45 -3.12
N ARG A 81 3.28 19.78 -3.32
CA ARG A 81 2.37 19.04 -4.19
C ARG A 81 2.88 18.79 -5.61
N LYS A 82 3.59 19.77 -6.21
CA LYS A 82 4.10 19.61 -7.58
C LYS A 82 5.13 18.49 -7.71
N PRO A 83 6.24 18.48 -6.96
CA PRO A 83 7.20 17.37 -7.02
C PRO A 83 6.58 16.04 -6.56
N ILE A 84 5.73 16.05 -5.52
CA ILE A 84 5.07 14.84 -5.03
C ILE A 84 4.18 14.21 -6.12
N LEU A 85 3.28 15.00 -6.74
CA LEU A 85 2.39 14.48 -7.79
C LEU A 85 3.17 14.03 -9.03
N LEU A 86 4.21 14.77 -9.41
CA LEU A 86 5.04 14.40 -10.56
C LEU A 86 5.76 13.07 -10.34
N LEU A 87 6.30 12.83 -9.15
CA LEU A 87 6.98 11.58 -8.81
C LEU A 87 5.94 10.46 -8.63
N ALA A 88 4.91 10.67 -7.83
CA ALA A 88 3.93 9.63 -7.51
C ALA A 88 3.17 9.10 -8.74
N PHE A 89 2.76 9.98 -9.66
CA PHE A 89 2.03 9.57 -10.85
C PHE A 89 2.95 9.45 -12.07
N GLY A 90 3.82 10.43 -12.29
CA GLY A 90 4.69 10.46 -13.46
C GLY A 90 5.69 9.31 -13.47
N LEU A 91 6.39 9.10 -12.34
CA LEU A 91 7.37 8.01 -12.23
C LEU A 91 6.68 6.65 -12.29
N VAL A 92 5.56 6.46 -11.58
CA VAL A 92 4.79 5.21 -11.61
C VAL A 92 4.35 4.89 -13.04
N LEU A 93 3.73 5.84 -13.75
CA LEU A 93 3.30 5.60 -15.14
C LEU A 93 4.47 5.27 -16.06
N ILE A 94 5.59 6.00 -15.96
CA ILE A 94 6.79 5.71 -16.75
C ILE A 94 7.34 4.33 -16.41
N THR A 95 7.44 3.99 -15.13
CA THR A 95 7.95 2.69 -14.68
C THR A 95 7.05 1.55 -15.12
N VAL A 96 5.73 1.71 -14.99
CA VAL A 96 4.75 0.70 -15.45
C VAL A 96 4.84 0.52 -16.95
N PHE A 97 4.92 1.63 -17.72
CA PHE A 97 4.96 1.56 -19.17
C PHE A 97 6.29 0.97 -19.67
N ALA A 98 7.40 1.54 -19.25
CA ALA A 98 8.73 1.06 -19.66
C ALA A 98 9.02 -0.35 -19.13
N GLY A 99 8.71 -0.61 -17.85
CA GLY A 99 8.87 -1.92 -17.22
C GLY A 99 7.98 -2.98 -17.84
N GLY A 100 6.72 -2.65 -18.13
CA GLY A 100 5.79 -3.58 -18.79
C GLY A 100 6.25 -3.99 -20.18
N ILE A 101 6.70 -3.03 -21.00
CA ILE A 101 7.29 -3.32 -22.32
C ILE A 101 8.56 -4.15 -22.14
N PHE A 102 9.45 -3.78 -21.25
CA PHE A 102 10.70 -4.50 -20.99
C PHE A 102 10.44 -5.94 -20.56
N ILE A 103 9.52 -6.19 -19.63
CA ILE A 103 9.14 -7.52 -19.15
C ILE A 103 8.54 -8.35 -20.29
N HIS A 104 7.70 -7.76 -21.12
CA HIS A 104 7.12 -8.44 -22.28
C HIS A 104 8.20 -8.97 -23.24
N PHE A 105 9.24 -8.18 -23.51
CA PHE A 105 10.36 -8.63 -24.35
C PHE A 105 11.29 -9.61 -23.63
N LEU A 106 11.43 -9.48 -22.30
CA LEU A 106 12.31 -10.35 -21.51
C LEU A 106 11.74 -11.76 -21.35
N ILE A 107 10.43 -11.91 -21.26
CA ILE A 107 9.75 -13.19 -21.03
C ILE A 107 8.92 -13.54 -22.28
N PRO A 108 9.45 -14.39 -23.19
CA PRO A 108 8.75 -14.79 -24.40
C PRO A 108 7.39 -15.45 -24.08
N GLY A 109 6.34 -15.02 -24.78
CA GLY A 109 4.99 -15.56 -24.61
C GLY A 109 4.17 -14.95 -23.48
N MET A 110 4.72 -14.05 -22.66
CA MET A 110 3.93 -13.31 -21.65
C MET A 110 3.04 -12.26 -22.34
N PRO A 111 1.72 -12.27 -22.09
CA PRO A 111 0.83 -11.24 -22.61
C PRO A 111 1.22 -9.85 -22.12
N LEU A 112 1.07 -8.84 -22.96
CA LEU A 112 1.45 -7.46 -22.64
C LEU A 112 0.74 -6.94 -21.39
N SER A 113 -0.56 -7.24 -21.23
CA SER A 113 -1.36 -6.88 -20.06
C SER A 113 -0.81 -7.47 -18.76
N VAL A 114 -0.36 -8.74 -18.77
CA VAL A 114 0.28 -9.38 -17.61
C VAL A 114 1.62 -8.73 -17.29
N SER A 115 2.39 -8.37 -18.30
CA SER A 115 3.65 -7.65 -18.12
C SER A 115 3.45 -6.28 -17.48
N PHE A 116 2.39 -5.55 -17.87
CA PHE A 116 1.99 -4.29 -17.24
C PHE A 116 1.53 -4.50 -15.80
N ALA A 117 0.76 -5.56 -15.52
CA ALA A 117 0.37 -5.89 -14.15
C ALA A 117 1.59 -6.14 -13.25
N LEU A 118 2.57 -6.90 -13.73
CA LEU A 118 3.81 -7.15 -13.00
C LEU A 118 4.63 -5.86 -12.79
N ALA A 119 4.74 -5.02 -13.82
CA ALA A 119 5.41 -3.72 -13.70
C ALA A 119 4.71 -2.79 -12.69
N ALA A 120 3.37 -2.81 -12.63
CA ALA A 120 2.59 -2.03 -11.67
C ALA A 120 2.85 -2.46 -10.22
N VAL A 121 3.03 -3.76 -9.97
CA VAL A 121 3.36 -4.28 -8.62
C VAL A 121 4.76 -3.84 -8.16
N ILE A 122 5.72 -3.73 -9.09
CA ILE A 122 7.12 -3.39 -8.77
C ILE A 122 7.34 -1.87 -8.72
N SER A 123 6.40 -1.09 -9.24
CA SER A 123 6.54 0.36 -9.43
C SER A 123 6.54 1.17 -8.14
N PRO A 124 5.72 0.88 -7.10
CA PRO A 124 5.72 1.65 -5.87
C PRO A 124 7.03 1.55 -5.09
N THR A 125 7.37 2.63 -4.39
CA THR A 125 8.58 2.73 -3.54
C THR A 125 8.20 2.58 -2.08
N ASP A 126 8.99 1.82 -1.30
CA ASP A 126 8.77 1.63 0.14
C ASP A 126 9.56 2.65 0.97
N LEU A 127 8.83 3.57 1.58
CA LEU A 127 9.40 4.58 2.47
C LEU A 127 10.08 3.97 3.70
N VAL A 128 9.56 2.86 4.24
CA VAL A 128 10.12 2.22 5.43
C VAL A 128 11.49 1.65 5.11
N ALA A 129 11.64 1.01 3.95
CA ALA A 129 12.93 0.54 3.47
C ALA A 129 13.91 1.70 3.26
N VAL A 130 13.47 2.80 2.62
CA VAL A 130 14.29 3.99 2.43
C VAL A 130 14.76 4.56 3.77
N LYS A 131 13.85 4.77 4.73
CA LYS A 131 14.19 5.28 6.07
C LYS A 131 15.18 4.36 6.80
N SER A 132 15.05 3.06 6.68
CA SER A 132 15.94 2.11 7.34
C SER A 132 17.36 2.10 6.78
N ILE A 133 17.51 2.25 5.47
CA ILE A 133 18.81 2.27 4.78
C ILE A 133 19.50 3.63 4.99
N THR A 134 18.74 4.69 5.09
CA THR A 134 19.24 6.07 5.17
C THR A 134 19.38 6.59 6.60
N GLN A 135 19.20 5.73 7.59
CA GLN A 135 19.31 6.08 9.00
C GLN A 135 20.72 6.63 9.30
N GLY A 136 20.77 7.85 9.83
CA GLY A 136 22.05 8.54 10.13
C GLY A 136 22.60 9.42 8.99
N LEU A 137 21.95 9.45 7.82
CA LEU A 137 22.28 10.38 6.74
C LEU A 137 21.54 11.72 6.94
N ASN A 138 22.23 12.83 6.67
CA ASN A 138 21.60 14.15 6.67
C ASN A 138 20.99 14.42 5.30
N PHE A 139 19.66 14.39 5.24
CA PHE A 139 18.94 14.74 4.01
C PHE A 139 18.73 16.25 3.87
N PRO A 140 18.66 16.75 2.62
CA PRO A 140 18.18 18.09 2.35
C PRO A 140 16.79 18.32 2.96
N LYS A 141 16.55 19.55 3.40
CA LYS A 141 15.24 19.97 3.92
C LYS A 141 14.15 19.64 2.88
N ASN A 142 13.03 19.13 3.32
CA ASN A 142 11.87 18.73 2.51
C ASN A 142 12.03 17.42 1.69
N MET A 143 13.21 16.82 1.61
CA MET A 143 13.36 15.59 0.84
C MET A 143 12.55 14.43 1.46
N MET A 144 12.59 14.30 2.79
CA MET A 144 11.81 13.28 3.48
C MET A 144 10.31 13.48 3.30
N SER A 145 9.81 14.72 3.38
CA SER A 145 8.39 15.04 3.16
C SER A 145 7.95 14.78 1.71
N ILE A 146 8.83 14.97 0.74
CA ILE A 146 8.56 14.60 -0.66
C ILE A 146 8.47 13.10 -0.79
N LEU A 147 9.40 12.34 -0.20
CA LEU A 147 9.39 10.87 -0.23
C LEU A 147 8.17 10.30 0.50
N GLU A 148 7.77 10.88 1.63
CA GLU A 148 6.55 10.48 2.35
C GLU A 148 5.28 10.72 1.55
N GLY A 149 5.17 11.87 0.92
CA GLY A 149 4.03 12.20 0.07
C GLY A 149 4.01 11.41 -1.25
N GLU A 150 5.17 11.15 -1.82
CA GLU A 150 5.33 10.36 -3.04
C GLU A 150 4.95 8.91 -2.77
N SER A 151 5.52 8.26 -1.73
CA SER A 151 5.25 6.86 -1.38
C SER A 151 3.76 6.63 -1.10
N LEU A 152 3.10 7.52 -0.36
CA LEU A 152 1.66 7.43 -0.09
C LEU A 152 0.80 7.41 -1.37
N LEU A 153 1.15 8.24 -2.35
CA LEU A 153 0.36 8.38 -3.57
C LEU A 153 0.77 7.36 -4.64
N ASN A 154 2.04 6.94 -4.70
CA ASN A 154 2.49 5.96 -5.67
C ASN A 154 1.94 4.57 -5.37
N ASP A 155 1.76 4.19 -4.09
CA ASP A 155 1.11 2.95 -3.70
C ASP A 155 -0.32 2.88 -4.25
N ALA A 156 -1.09 3.96 -4.07
CA ALA A 156 -2.43 4.06 -4.64
C ALA A 156 -2.40 4.00 -6.18
N ALA A 157 -1.48 4.72 -6.82
CA ALA A 157 -1.31 4.71 -8.28
C ALA A 157 -0.93 3.32 -8.80
N GLY A 158 -0.03 2.61 -8.12
CA GLY A 158 0.38 1.24 -8.45
C GLY A 158 -0.79 0.25 -8.35
N VAL A 159 -1.60 0.32 -7.28
CA VAL A 159 -2.79 -0.52 -7.13
C VAL A 159 -3.80 -0.28 -8.25
N VAL A 160 -4.06 0.99 -8.62
CA VAL A 160 -4.97 1.31 -9.72
C VAL A 160 -4.42 0.81 -11.06
N ALA A 161 -3.14 1.03 -11.34
CA ALA A 161 -2.49 0.54 -12.55
C ALA A 161 -2.55 -1.00 -12.65
N PHE A 162 -2.34 -1.69 -11.53
CA PHE A 162 -2.47 -3.14 -11.42
C PHE A 162 -3.89 -3.61 -11.72
N LYS A 163 -4.92 -3.02 -11.08
CA LYS A 163 -6.34 -3.36 -11.33
C LYS A 163 -6.70 -3.20 -12.81
N VAL A 164 -6.28 -2.11 -13.45
CA VAL A 164 -6.53 -1.86 -14.87
C VAL A 164 -5.84 -2.89 -15.77
N ALA A 165 -4.59 -3.25 -15.48
CA ALA A 165 -3.84 -4.24 -16.24
C ALA A 165 -4.43 -5.66 -16.08
N VAL A 166 -4.90 -6.01 -14.86
CA VAL A 166 -5.61 -7.28 -14.60
C VAL A 166 -6.94 -7.32 -15.36
N LEU A 167 -7.72 -6.24 -15.35
CA LEU A 167 -8.97 -6.15 -16.10
C LEU A 167 -8.73 -6.37 -17.61
N ALA A 168 -7.72 -5.72 -18.18
CA ALA A 168 -7.31 -5.91 -19.56
C ALA A 168 -6.89 -7.37 -19.87
N THR A 169 -6.28 -8.05 -18.88
CA THR A 169 -5.92 -9.46 -19.02
C THR A 169 -7.13 -10.37 -19.04
N VAL A 170 -8.10 -10.12 -18.16
CA VAL A 170 -9.33 -10.96 -18.04
C VAL A 170 -10.26 -10.74 -19.22
N THR A 171 -10.41 -9.51 -19.69
CA THR A 171 -11.27 -9.19 -20.84
C THR A 171 -10.67 -9.58 -22.19
N GLY A 172 -9.34 -9.81 -22.23
CA GLY A 172 -8.61 -10.12 -23.47
C GLY A 172 -8.46 -8.92 -24.41
N VAL A 173 -8.97 -7.73 -24.03
CA VAL A 173 -8.87 -6.50 -24.81
C VAL A 173 -7.90 -5.57 -24.10
N PHE A 174 -6.75 -5.34 -24.71
CA PHE A 174 -5.76 -4.38 -24.21
C PHE A 174 -5.75 -3.15 -25.13
N SER A 175 -6.43 -2.10 -24.68
CA SER A 175 -6.38 -0.78 -25.30
C SER A 175 -5.72 0.19 -24.32
N ILE A 176 -4.65 0.86 -24.75
CA ILE A 176 -3.97 1.87 -23.94
C ILE A 176 -4.91 3.02 -23.60
N GLU A 177 -5.79 3.39 -24.55
CA GLU A 177 -6.76 4.46 -24.38
C GLU A 177 -7.79 4.10 -23.30
N GLU A 178 -8.40 2.90 -23.38
CA GLU A 178 -9.35 2.41 -22.39
C GLU A 178 -8.69 2.23 -21.01
N ALA A 179 -7.46 1.71 -20.97
CA ALA A 179 -6.69 1.58 -19.74
C ALA A 179 -6.42 2.95 -19.09
N GLY A 180 -6.07 3.96 -19.90
CA GLY A 180 -5.87 5.33 -19.42
C GLY A 180 -7.16 5.94 -18.85
N ILE A 181 -8.28 5.81 -19.56
CA ILE A 181 -9.58 6.31 -19.10
C ILE A 181 -9.99 5.61 -17.80
N GLN A 182 -9.88 4.29 -17.75
CA GLN A 182 -10.22 3.51 -16.56
C GLN A 182 -9.33 3.88 -15.36
N PHE A 183 -8.02 4.08 -15.59
CA PHE A 183 -7.11 4.57 -14.56
C PHE A 183 -7.58 5.92 -14.00
N MET A 184 -7.92 6.87 -14.85
CA MET A 184 -8.39 8.20 -14.43
C MET A 184 -9.70 8.12 -13.65
N ILE A 185 -10.68 7.35 -14.13
CA ILE A 185 -11.96 7.15 -13.44
C ILE A 185 -11.74 6.55 -12.04
N THR A 186 -10.94 5.50 -11.95
CA THR A 186 -10.68 4.81 -10.67
C THR A 186 -9.90 5.71 -9.71
N ALA A 187 -8.86 6.41 -10.18
CA ALA A 187 -8.04 7.29 -9.34
C ALA A 187 -8.86 8.49 -8.83
N PHE A 188 -9.53 9.21 -9.72
CA PHE A 188 -10.33 10.39 -9.32
C PHE A 188 -11.58 9.99 -8.54
N GLY A 189 -12.24 8.89 -8.93
CA GLY A 189 -13.38 8.33 -8.20
C GLY A 189 -13.00 8.00 -6.76
N GLY A 190 -11.89 7.28 -6.57
CA GLY A 190 -11.37 6.94 -5.25
C GLY A 190 -11.01 8.16 -4.40
N ILE A 191 -10.38 9.20 -5.00
CA ILE A 191 -10.07 10.46 -4.30
C ILE A 191 -11.35 11.16 -3.85
N ILE A 192 -12.35 11.26 -4.71
CA ILE A 192 -13.62 11.94 -4.40
C ILE A 192 -14.36 11.18 -3.29
N VAL A 193 -14.57 9.88 -3.45
CA VAL A 193 -15.26 9.04 -2.46
C VAL A 193 -14.52 9.05 -1.12
N GLY A 194 -13.21 8.82 -1.13
CA GLY A 194 -12.38 8.85 0.07
C GLY A 194 -12.40 10.20 0.77
N SER A 195 -12.38 11.31 0.02
CA SER A 195 -12.44 12.67 0.59
C SER A 195 -13.80 12.96 1.23
N ILE A 196 -14.91 12.58 0.59
CA ILE A 196 -16.26 12.77 1.11
C ILE A 196 -16.47 11.95 2.39
N LEU A 197 -16.16 10.66 2.33
CA LEU A 197 -16.31 9.76 3.48
C LEU A 197 -15.38 10.15 4.64
N GLY A 198 -14.13 10.47 4.33
CA GLY A 198 -13.17 10.96 5.32
C GLY A 198 -13.68 12.24 6.01
N TYR A 199 -14.23 13.19 5.26
CA TYR A 199 -14.83 14.41 5.81
C TYR A 199 -16.01 14.09 6.71
N ILE A 200 -16.90 13.18 6.32
CA ILE A 200 -18.05 12.75 7.12
C ILE A 200 -17.58 12.14 8.45
N ILE A 201 -16.62 11.22 8.39
CA ILE A 201 -16.09 10.54 9.58
C ILE A 201 -15.41 11.53 10.53
N ILE A 202 -14.65 12.50 10.00
CA ILE A 202 -14.05 13.58 10.81
C ILE A 202 -15.16 14.40 11.49
N LYS A 203 -16.23 14.74 10.78
CA LYS A 203 -17.36 15.48 11.35
C LYS A 203 -18.06 14.71 12.46
N ILE A 204 -18.28 13.40 12.27
CA ILE A 204 -18.85 12.51 13.30
C ILE A 204 -17.94 12.53 14.54
N ARG A 205 -16.65 12.32 14.37
CA ARG A 205 -15.67 12.30 15.46
C ARG A 205 -15.65 13.63 16.24
N LEU A 206 -15.62 14.76 15.53
CA LEU A 206 -15.67 16.10 16.14
C LEU A 206 -16.98 16.35 16.90
N SER A 207 -18.11 15.83 16.43
CA SER A 207 -19.39 15.92 17.12
C SER A 207 -19.40 15.11 18.41
N LEU A 208 -18.85 13.90 18.37
CA LEU A 208 -18.72 13.03 19.55
C LEU A 208 -17.81 13.66 20.61
N HIS A 209 -16.72 14.28 20.17
CA HIS A 209 -15.83 15.03 21.06
C HIS A 209 -16.54 16.21 21.72
N LYS A 210 -17.34 16.99 20.98
CA LYS A 210 -18.11 18.10 21.51
C LYS A 210 -19.16 17.68 22.55
N TRP A 211 -19.70 16.48 22.41
CA TRP A 211 -20.70 15.93 23.34
C TRP A 211 -20.10 15.21 24.54
N ASN A 212 -18.76 15.23 24.70
CA ASN A 212 -18.03 14.48 25.73
C ASN A 212 -18.33 12.96 25.73
N LEU A 213 -18.64 12.40 24.56
CA LEU A 213 -18.90 10.97 24.35
C LEU A 213 -17.66 10.24 23.84
N GLU A 214 -16.53 10.92 23.70
CA GLU A 214 -15.29 10.35 23.16
C GLU A 214 -14.58 9.50 24.23
N GLU A 215 -14.87 8.20 24.25
CA GLU A 215 -14.14 7.23 25.07
C GLU A 215 -13.04 6.54 24.23
N ILE A 216 -11.94 6.15 24.88
CA ILE A 216 -10.79 5.49 24.22
C ILE A 216 -11.22 4.27 23.37
N PRO A 217 -12.08 3.35 23.85
CA PRO A 217 -12.51 2.20 23.05
C PRO A 217 -13.25 2.62 21.78
N MET A 218 -14.06 3.66 21.85
CA MET A 218 -14.82 4.17 20.71
C MET A 218 -13.89 4.77 19.63
N VAL A 219 -12.88 5.52 20.05
CA VAL A 219 -11.87 6.08 19.14
C VAL A 219 -11.13 4.97 18.41
N ILE A 220 -10.73 3.90 19.12
CA ILE A 220 -10.06 2.74 18.52
C ILE A 220 -10.96 2.05 17.50
N VAL A 221 -12.25 1.85 17.83
CA VAL A 221 -13.21 1.23 16.92
C VAL A 221 -13.38 2.08 15.65
N ILE A 222 -13.58 3.39 15.78
CA ILE A 222 -13.69 4.29 14.63
C ILE A 222 -12.42 4.24 13.77
N GLN A 223 -11.25 4.24 14.41
CA GLN A 223 -9.97 4.19 13.72
C GLN A 223 -9.81 2.92 12.86
N ILE A 224 -10.21 1.76 13.40
CA ILE A 224 -10.12 0.47 12.70
C ILE A 224 -11.20 0.36 11.62
N MET A 225 -12.42 0.79 11.93
CA MET A 225 -13.56 0.67 11.00
C MET A 225 -13.47 1.64 9.81
N THR A 226 -12.82 2.79 9.98
CA THR A 226 -12.74 3.82 8.93
C THR A 226 -12.16 3.29 7.62
N PRO A 227 -10.95 2.72 7.58
CA PRO A 227 -10.37 2.23 6.33
C PRO A 227 -11.20 1.11 5.71
N LEU A 228 -11.75 0.21 6.53
CA LEU A 228 -12.59 -0.90 6.06
C LEU A 228 -13.87 -0.38 5.38
N PHE A 229 -14.53 0.57 6.03
CA PHE A 229 -15.76 1.17 5.51
C PHE A 229 -15.52 2.00 4.25
N VAL A 230 -14.47 2.82 4.24
CA VAL A 230 -14.12 3.65 3.07
C VAL A 230 -13.77 2.75 1.88
N TYR A 231 -13.00 1.68 2.10
CA TYR A 231 -12.66 0.73 1.05
C TYR A 231 -13.92 0.06 0.49
N PHE A 232 -14.80 -0.46 1.37
CA PHE A 232 -16.04 -1.15 0.97
C PHE A 232 -16.98 -0.27 0.14
N VAL A 233 -17.06 1.02 0.43
CA VAL A 233 -17.92 1.97 -0.32
C VAL A 233 -17.25 2.43 -1.62
N ALA A 234 -15.93 2.46 -1.68
CA ALA A 234 -15.17 2.91 -2.85
C ALA A 234 -15.01 1.81 -3.93
N GLU A 235 -15.19 0.55 -3.58
CA GLU A 235 -15.13 -0.60 -4.49
C GLU A 235 -16.46 -0.78 -5.22
#